data_b8647f9c23446f9c393aaa58115e1f8a
#
_entry.id   b8647f9c23446f9c393aaa58115e1f8a
#
_cell.length_a   1.000
_cell.length_b   1.000
_cell.length_c   1.000
_cell.angle_alpha   90.00
_cell.angle_beta   90.00
_cell.angle_gamma   90.00
#
_symmetry.space_group_name_H-M   'P 1'
#
loop_
_entity.id
_entity.type
_entity.pdbx_description
1 polymer ?
#
loop_
_entity_poly.entity_id
_entity_poly.type
_entity_poly.pdbx_seq_one_letter_code
_entity_poly.pdbx_strand_id
1 'polypeptide(L)'
;MSDFTLIICTYMRPQAILNLLESVKKQTLYPNEILVIDGSTNDETRLELENNHFENLKYYKVEDEDRGLTKQRNFGIDKVDKTSEVVCFLDDDTVLEPHYFEAVIQAFNSDKNIVGVGGIALNENRWTLKDDNKTYNNTDYYEFEDYVIKESLRNKIRNIFGLQSPDKPGIMPSFSHGRTYSYPLTKKNYEVDMLIGMSFSFKRVVFENIKFSTYFEGYGLYEDADYSIRALKYGKNVIATPAKLNHYHNPSGRPNQFKYGKMVVRNGWYVWRVKYPNPSFKSRLKWNATSFLLTLIRFTNVFTTNKRKEALTESLGRAVGWFSIIFNPPKVWQT
;
A
#
# COMPACT_ATOMS: atom_id res chain seq x y z
N MET A 1 12.86 13.85 20.58
CA MET A 1 12.41 13.27 19.29
C MET A 1 11.67 12.01 19.66
N SER A 2 10.60 11.68 18.94
CA SER A 2 9.89 10.43 19.22
C SER A 2 10.75 9.23 18.80
N ASP A 3 10.94 8.27 19.70
CA ASP A 3 11.61 7.03 19.39
C ASP A 3 10.77 6.23 18.40
N PHE A 4 11.41 5.62 17.41
CA PHE A 4 10.69 4.84 16.40
C PHE A 4 11.44 3.55 16.02
N THR A 5 10.65 2.54 15.69
CA THR A 5 11.11 1.24 15.20
C THR A 5 10.82 1.12 13.71
N LEU A 6 11.80 0.65 12.94
CA LEU A 6 11.62 0.23 11.55
C LEU A 6 11.40 -1.29 11.50
N ILE A 7 10.29 -1.73 10.90
CA ILE A 7 9.99 -3.14 10.63
C ILE A 7 10.11 -3.39 9.12
N ILE A 8 10.92 -4.37 8.73
CA ILE A 8 11.12 -4.83 7.36
C ILE A 8 10.78 -6.31 7.30
N CYS A 9 9.78 -6.69 6.50
CA CYS A 9 9.48 -8.08 6.20
C CYS A 9 10.12 -8.47 4.88
N THR A 10 10.83 -9.60 4.84
CA THR A 10 11.50 -10.08 3.63
C THR A 10 11.25 -11.57 3.40
N TYR A 11 11.39 -12.01 2.15
CA TYR A 11 11.31 -13.42 1.74
C TYR A 11 12.17 -13.68 0.51
N MET A 12 13.29 -14.40 0.66
CA MET A 12 14.19 -14.82 -0.42
C MET A 12 14.75 -13.65 -1.26
N ARG A 13 15.09 -12.51 -0.60
CA ARG A 13 15.53 -11.28 -1.28
C ARG A 13 16.72 -10.60 -0.57
N PRO A 14 17.87 -11.29 -0.35
CA PRO A 14 18.98 -10.76 0.43
C PRO A 14 19.53 -9.44 -0.14
N GLN A 15 19.64 -9.30 -1.46
CA GLN A 15 20.16 -8.08 -2.07
C GLN A 15 19.18 -6.89 -1.96
N ALA A 16 17.87 -7.14 -2.03
CA ALA A 16 16.90 -6.05 -1.92
C ALA A 16 16.93 -5.43 -0.52
N ILE A 17 16.88 -6.26 0.52
CA ILE A 17 16.94 -5.77 1.91
C ILE A 17 18.29 -5.08 2.22
N LEU A 18 19.41 -5.57 1.67
CA LEU A 18 20.71 -4.91 1.83
C LEU A 18 20.69 -3.50 1.24
N ASN A 19 20.15 -3.32 0.04
CA ASN A 19 20.03 -2.01 -0.61
C ASN A 19 19.17 -1.04 0.23
N LEU A 20 18.05 -1.52 0.79
CA LEU A 20 17.23 -0.74 1.70
C LEU A 20 18.04 -0.32 2.94
N LEU A 21 18.68 -1.26 3.64
CA LEU A 21 19.45 -0.99 4.86
C LEU A 21 20.64 -0.05 4.62
N GLU A 22 21.31 -0.13 3.46
CA GLU A 22 22.34 0.83 3.06
C GLU A 22 21.79 2.25 2.84
N SER A 23 20.51 2.37 2.45
CA SER A 23 19.84 3.68 2.39
C SER A 23 19.41 4.17 3.77
N VAL A 24 19.09 3.25 4.69
CA VAL A 24 18.80 3.57 6.11
C VAL A 24 20.05 4.12 6.80
N LYS A 25 21.25 3.57 6.57
CA LYS A 25 22.52 4.13 7.09
C LYS A 25 22.74 5.61 6.74
N LYS A 26 22.18 6.06 5.62
CA LYS A 26 22.36 7.44 5.11
C LYS A 26 21.29 8.41 5.62
N GLN A 27 20.41 7.98 6.52
CA GLN A 27 19.35 8.83 7.02
C GLN A 27 19.84 9.89 8.00
N THR A 28 19.31 11.11 7.89
CA THR A 28 19.56 12.21 8.84
C THR A 28 18.95 11.94 10.22
N LEU A 29 17.90 11.11 10.27
CA LEU A 29 17.30 10.59 11.49
C LEU A 29 17.28 9.06 11.42
N TYR A 30 18.11 8.42 12.25
CA TYR A 30 18.29 6.97 12.24
C TYR A 30 17.28 6.27 13.17
N PRO A 31 16.76 5.08 12.83
CA PRO A 31 15.84 4.32 13.71
C PRO A 31 16.47 3.94 15.05
N ASN A 32 15.71 4.06 16.13
CA ASN A 32 16.13 3.57 17.46
C ASN A 32 16.18 2.03 17.51
N GLU A 33 15.40 1.38 16.64
CA GLU A 33 15.36 -0.06 16.48
C GLU A 33 15.02 -0.42 15.02
N ILE A 34 15.68 -1.45 14.49
CA ILE A 34 15.39 -2.06 13.19
C ILE A 34 15.09 -3.53 13.40
N LEU A 35 13.89 -3.98 13.02
CA LEU A 35 13.44 -5.35 13.08
C LEU A 35 13.34 -5.93 11.65
N VAL A 36 14.23 -6.86 11.33
CA VAL A 36 14.15 -7.64 10.09
C VAL A 36 13.44 -8.94 10.38
N ILE A 37 12.27 -9.14 9.78
CA ILE A 37 11.44 -10.32 9.95
C ILE A 37 11.52 -11.14 8.66
N ASP A 38 12.33 -12.19 8.67
CA ASP A 38 12.67 -12.99 7.51
C ASP A 38 11.87 -14.29 7.45
N GLY A 39 11.02 -14.42 6.44
CA GLY A 39 10.29 -15.65 6.14
C GLY A 39 11.02 -16.61 5.19
N SER A 40 12.27 -16.35 4.84
CA SER A 40 13.04 -17.15 3.88
C SER A 40 13.23 -18.61 4.33
N THR A 41 13.23 -19.51 3.36
CA THR A 41 13.48 -20.95 3.61
C THR A 41 14.96 -21.33 3.62
N ASN A 42 15.85 -20.41 3.18
CA ASN A 42 17.31 -20.54 3.25
C ASN A 42 17.92 -19.54 4.23
N ASP A 43 19.23 -19.49 4.36
CA ASP A 43 19.95 -18.60 5.26
C ASP A 43 20.68 -17.44 4.56
N GLU A 44 20.44 -17.23 3.26
CA GLU A 44 21.14 -16.20 2.47
C GLU A 44 20.96 -14.81 3.03
N THR A 45 19.74 -14.43 3.42
CA THR A 45 19.47 -13.12 4.04
C THR A 45 20.22 -12.97 5.37
N ARG A 46 20.23 -14.00 6.21
CA ARG A 46 20.95 -13.96 7.50
C ARG A 46 22.45 -13.78 7.28
N LEU A 47 23.04 -14.60 6.40
CA LEU A 47 24.48 -14.53 6.10
C LEU A 47 24.88 -13.17 5.51
N GLU A 48 24.05 -12.60 4.63
CA GLU A 48 24.30 -11.27 4.07
C GLU A 48 24.28 -10.17 5.15
N LEU A 49 23.34 -10.25 6.10
CA LEU A 49 23.25 -9.29 7.20
C LEU A 49 24.36 -9.48 8.26
N GLU A 50 24.85 -10.69 8.49
CA GLU A 50 26.00 -10.97 9.37
C GLU A 50 27.32 -10.40 8.80
N ASN A 51 27.45 -10.36 7.47
CA ASN A 51 28.62 -9.78 6.79
C ASN A 51 28.59 -8.23 6.74
N ASN A 52 27.46 -7.61 7.07
CA ASN A 52 27.27 -6.17 7.05
C ASN A 52 26.76 -5.68 8.41
N HIS A 53 27.46 -4.67 8.96
CA HIS A 53 27.07 -4.12 10.26
C HIS A 53 26.02 -3.00 10.10
N PHE A 54 24.87 -3.16 10.81
CA PHE A 54 23.82 -2.15 10.93
C PHE A 54 23.51 -1.91 12.41
N GLU A 55 23.60 -0.65 12.84
CA GLU A 55 23.28 -0.28 14.21
C GLU A 55 21.80 -0.56 14.53
N ASN A 56 21.51 -0.93 15.76
CA ASN A 56 20.15 -1.18 16.28
C ASN A 56 19.34 -2.27 15.55
N LEU A 57 19.98 -3.08 14.69
CA LEU A 57 19.31 -4.13 13.94
C LEU A 57 19.18 -5.41 14.76
N LYS A 58 17.95 -5.94 14.80
CA LYS A 58 17.60 -7.26 15.30
C LYS A 58 17.01 -8.10 14.16
N TYR A 59 17.58 -9.26 13.93
CA TYR A 59 17.13 -10.20 12.91
C TYR A 59 16.31 -11.33 13.53
N TYR A 60 15.15 -11.64 12.92
CA TYR A 60 14.28 -12.75 13.30
C TYR A 60 13.93 -13.57 12.05
N LYS A 61 14.35 -14.83 12.03
CA LYS A 61 13.86 -15.81 11.07
C LYS A 61 12.57 -16.41 11.63
N VAL A 62 11.50 -16.41 10.83
CA VAL A 62 10.20 -16.96 11.24
C VAL A 62 9.96 -18.31 10.59
N GLU A 63 9.29 -19.19 11.33
CA GLU A 63 8.86 -20.51 10.88
C GLU A 63 7.59 -20.43 10.02
N ASP A 64 7.15 -21.58 9.48
CA ASP A 64 6.01 -21.66 8.55
C ASP A 64 4.70 -21.08 9.10
N GLU A 65 4.50 -21.17 10.42
CA GLU A 65 3.32 -20.65 11.11
C GLU A 65 3.23 -19.12 11.06
N ASP A 66 4.37 -18.42 11.09
CA ASP A 66 4.48 -16.96 11.04
C ASP A 66 4.91 -16.43 9.65
N ARG A 67 5.05 -17.31 8.66
CA ARG A 67 5.41 -16.92 7.30
C ARG A 67 4.22 -16.32 6.55
N GLY A 68 4.47 -15.21 5.87
CA GLY A 68 3.50 -14.42 5.11
C GLY A 68 3.44 -12.99 5.60
N LEU A 69 3.21 -12.02 4.68
CA LEU A 69 3.43 -10.60 4.93
C LEU A 69 2.68 -10.09 6.19
N THR A 70 1.40 -10.42 6.33
CA THR A 70 0.57 -9.98 7.47
C THR A 70 1.02 -10.61 8.79
N LYS A 71 1.40 -11.88 8.78
CA LYS A 71 1.92 -12.58 9.95
C LYS A 71 3.29 -12.04 10.36
N GLN A 72 4.21 -11.86 9.42
CA GLN A 72 5.52 -11.28 9.67
C GLN A 72 5.41 -9.87 10.25
N ARG A 73 4.52 -9.01 9.70
CA ARG A 73 4.27 -7.67 10.27
C ARG A 73 3.73 -7.75 11.70
N ASN A 74 2.79 -8.66 11.97
CA ASN A 74 2.26 -8.87 13.33
C ASN A 74 3.35 -9.37 14.28
N PHE A 75 4.17 -10.33 13.85
CA PHE A 75 5.32 -10.79 14.62
C PHE A 75 6.27 -9.63 14.94
N GLY A 76 6.59 -8.79 13.95
CA GLY A 76 7.40 -7.60 14.14
C GLY A 76 6.80 -6.63 15.16
N ILE A 77 5.50 -6.35 15.10
CA ILE A 77 4.79 -5.49 16.07
C ILE A 77 4.93 -6.05 17.50
N ASP A 78 4.87 -7.37 17.67
CA ASP A 78 5.01 -8.00 19.00
C ASP A 78 6.44 -7.92 19.58
N LYS A 79 7.43 -7.57 18.74
CA LYS A 79 8.85 -7.40 19.14
C LYS A 79 9.27 -5.94 19.32
N VAL A 80 8.40 -4.98 18.98
CA VAL A 80 8.69 -3.53 19.08
C VAL A 80 9.04 -3.15 20.50
N ASP A 81 10.10 -2.35 20.67
CA ASP A 81 10.51 -1.82 21.95
C ASP A 81 9.39 -0.98 22.60
N LYS A 82 9.26 -1.11 23.91
CA LYS A 82 8.23 -0.42 24.71
C LYS A 82 8.36 1.11 24.69
N THR A 83 9.52 1.64 24.34
CA THR A 83 9.76 3.10 24.22
C THR A 83 9.35 3.65 22.87
N SER A 84 9.23 2.83 21.82
CA SER A 84 8.88 3.28 20.48
C SER A 84 7.48 3.90 20.40
N GLU A 85 7.39 5.14 20.01
CA GLU A 85 6.13 5.87 19.83
C GLU A 85 5.55 5.70 18.41
N VAL A 86 6.40 5.36 17.46
CA VAL A 86 6.06 5.17 16.04
C VAL A 86 6.67 3.89 15.53
N VAL A 87 5.93 3.15 14.71
CA VAL A 87 6.43 2.03 13.91
C VAL A 87 6.37 2.41 12.44
N CYS A 88 7.50 2.31 11.75
CA CYS A 88 7.62 2.47 10.31
C CYS A 88 7.70 1.09 9.65
N PHE A 89 6.87 0.82 8.66
CA PHE A 89 6.94 -0.37 7.81
C PHE A 89 7.44 0.04 6.43
N LEU A 90 8.41 -0.70 5.92
CA LEU A 90 8.93 -0.55 4.56
C LEU A 90 8.96 -1.92 3.87
N ASP A 91 8.64 -1.93 2.57
CA ASP A 91 8.91 -3.11 1.74
C ASP A 91 10.42 -3.22 1.47
N ASP A 92 10.92 -4.45 1.40
CA ASP A 92 12.35 -4.76 1.27
C ASP A 92 13.00 -4.28 -0.04
N ASP A 93 12.19 -3.91 -1.05
CA ASP A 93 12.61 -3.40 -2.36
C ASP A 93 12.47 -1.87 -2.50
N THR A 94 12.48 -1.15 -1.37
CA THR A 94 12.53 0.32 -1.34
C THR A 94 13.94 0.84 -1.06
N VAL A 95 14.24 2.05 -1.54
CA VAL A 95 15.49 2.79 -1.27
C VAL A 95 15.14 4.22 -0.88
N LEU A 96 15.53 4.64 0.31
CA LEU A 96 15.12 5.89 0.92
C LEU A 96 15.98 7.08 0.45
N GLU A 97 15.35 8.25 0.29
CA GLU A 97 16.06 9.53 0.24
C GLU A 97 16.54 9.93 1.65
N PRO A 98 17.64 10.70 1.78
CA PRO A 98 18.33 10.95 3.06
C PRO A 98 17.47 11.52 4.21
N HIS A 99 16.37 12.23 3.92
CA HIS A 99 15.49 12.88 4.90
C HIS A 99 14.15 12.16 5.08
N TYR A 100 14.04 10.90 4.69
CA TYR A 100 12.78 10.18 4.71
C TYR A 100 12.17 10.08 6.11
N PHE A 101 12.90 9.54 7.10
CA PHE A 101 12.37 9.38 8.45
C PHE A 101 12.16 10.72 9.16
N GLU A 102 13.05 11.70 8.92
CA GLU A 102 12.84 13.06 9.44
C GLU A 102 11.51 13.64 8.97
N ALA A 103 11.18 13.50 7.69
CA ALA A 103 9.92 13.97 7.12
C ALA A 103 8.69 13.20 7.67
N VAL A 104 8.80 11.89 7.90
CA VAL A 104 7.76 11.09 8.55
C VAL A 104 7.49 11.59 9.97
N ILE A 105 8.52 11.78 10.78
CA ILE A 105 8.37 12.24 12.16
C ILE A 105 7.87 13.69 12.21
N GLN A 106 8.32 14.57 11.32
CA GLN A 106 7.80 15.94 11.19
C GLN A 106 6.31 15.94 10.84
N ALA A 107 5.85 15.03 9.96
CA ALA A 107 4.43 14.90 9.64
C ALA A 107 3.60 14.52 10.88
N PHE A 108 4.04 13.55 11.69
CA PHE A 108 3.37 13.21 12.95
C PHE A 108 3.32 14.37 13.94
N ASN A 109 4.34 15.20 13.97
CA ASN A 109 4.44 16.35 14.88
C ASN A 109 3.62 17.57 14.41
N SER A 110 3.27 17.62 13.12
CA SER A 110 2.52 18.75 12.53
C SER A 110 1.05 18.82 13.00
N ASP A 111 0.44 17.67 13.33
CA ASP A 111 -0.91 17.57 13.89
C ASP A 111 -1.01 16.33 14.79
N LYS A 112 -1.39 16.52 16.04
CA LYS A 112 -1.55 15.43 17.03
C LYS A 112 -2.57 14.36 16.62
N ASN A 113 -3.53 14.72 15.75
CA ASN A 113 -4.54 13.80 15.24
C ASN A 113 -4.03 12.89 14.11
N ILE A 114 -2.83 13.12 13.57
CA ILE A 114 -2.22 12.23 12.60
C ILE A 114 -1.74 10.99 13.34
N VAL A 115 -2.24 9.83 12.90
CA VAL A 115 -1.89 8.52 13.44
C VAL A 115 -1.25 7.59 12.42
N GLY A 116 -1.38 7.91 11.13
CA GLY A 116 -0.75 7.20 10.02
C GLY A 116 -0.08 8.15 9.04
N VAL A 117 1.13 7.83 8.59
CA VAL A 117 1.91 8.61 7.61
C VAL A 117 2.46 7.69 6.54
N GLY A 118 2.22 8.02 5.27
CA GLY A 118 2.84 7.35 4.11
C GLY A 118 3.79 8.27 3.36
N GLY A 119 4.82 7.70 2.75
CA GLY A 119 5.76 8.41 1.86
C GLY A 119 5.37 8.34 0.39
N ILE A 120 6.24 8.86 -0.47
CA ILE A 120 6.06 8.92 -1.93
C ILE A 120 7.21 8.23 -2.65
N ALA A 121 6.89 7.32 -3.58
CA ALA A 121 7.86 6.76 -4.51
C ALA A 121 8.13 7.75 -5.66
N LEU A 122 9.37 8.25 -5.73
CA LEU A 122 9.78 9.24 -6.74
C LEU A 122 9.74 8.67 -8.15
N ASN A 123 10.22 7.44 -8.32
CA ASN A 123 10.29 6.77 -9.62
C ASN A 123 8.92 6.35 -10.18
N GLU A 124 7.86 6.42 -9.36
CA GLU A 124 6.46 6.17 -9.76
C GLU A 124 5.66 7.47 -9.91
N ASN A 125 6.20 8.60 -9.46
CA ASN A 125 5.50 9.88 -9.49
C ASN A 125 5.45 10.43 -10.91
N ARG A 126 4.23 10.69 -11.41
CA ARG A 126 3.96 11.15 -12.80
C ARG A 126 3.26 12.50 -12.86
N TRP A 127 3.19 13.21 -11.75
CA TRP A 127 2.64 14.55 -11.72
C TRP A 127 3.58 15.54 -12.40
N THR A 128 2.99 16.46 -13.16
CA THR A 128 3.70 17.59 -13.79
C THR A 128 3.02 18.89 -13.40
N LEU A 129 3.77 19.98 -13.36
CA LEU A 129 3.19 21.31 -13.22
C LEU A 129 2.28 21.60 -14.43
N LYS A 130 1.18 22.31 -14.19
CA LYS A 130 0.33 22.82 -15.25
C LYS A 130 1.12 23.80 -16.12
N ASP A 131 0.84 23.76 -17.40
CA ASP A 131 1.34 24.71 -18.39
C ASP A 131 0.17 25.65 -18.71
N ASP A 132 0.30 26.92 -18.40
CA ASP A 132 -0.75 27.94 -18.58
C ASP A 132 -1.18 28.11 -20.03
N ASN A 133 -0.37 27.67 -20.99
CA ASN A 133 -0.68 27.72 -22.40
C ASN A 133 -1.43 26.49 -22.92
N LYS A 134 -1.77 25.51 -22.02
CA LYS A 134 -2.46 24.27 -22.37
C LYS A 134 -3.82 24.17 -21.71
N THR A 135 -4.78 23.66 -22.45
CA THR A 135 -6.08 23.26 -21.91
C THR A 135 -6.06 21.78 -21.56
N TYR A 136 -6.43 21.46 -20.34
CA TYR A 136 -6.54 20.08 -19.84
C TYR A 136 -8.01 19.68 -19.76
N ASN A 137 -8.40 18.66 -20.55
CA ASN A 137 -9.76 18.13 -20.46
C ASN A 137 -9.85 17.09 -19.34
N ASN A 138 -10.94 17.05 -18.62
CA ASN A 138 -11.18 16.18 -17.45
C ASN A 138 -11.30 14.67 -17.80
N THR A 139 -11.40 14.32 -19.09
CA THR A 139 -11.39 12.93 -19.54
C THR A 139 -9.97 12.38 -19.58
N ASP A 140 -9.03 13.19 -20.06
CA ASP A 140 -7.64 12.78 -20.29
C ASP A 140 -6.71 13.10 -19.13
N TYR A 141 -7.07 14.08 -18.31
CA TYR A 141 -6.23 14.57 -17.23
C TYR A 141 -7.03 14.69 -15.94
N TYR A 142 -6.33 14.44 -14.82
CA TYR A 142 -6.80 14.79 -13.50
C TYR A 142 -5.94 15.93 -12.96
N GLU A 143 -6.59 17.01 -12.54
CA GLU A 143 -5.95 18.20 -12.00
C GLU A 143 -6.02 18.20 -10.48
N PHE A 144 -4.95 18.60 -9.85
CA PHE A 144 -4.87 18.75 -8.40
C PHE A 144 -3.91 19.89 -8.03
N GLU A 145 -4.42 20.94 -7.41
CA GLU A 145 -3.69 22.21 -7.19
C GLU A 145 -3.09 22.71 -8.53
N ASP A 146 -1.80 23.06 -8.54
CA ASP A 146 -1.08 23.53 -9.74
C ASP A 146 -0.48 22.37 -10.58
N TYR A 147 -0.92 21.15 -10.32
CA TYR A 147 -0.37 19.97 -10.96
C TYR A 147 -1.44 19.24 -11.79
N VAL A 148 -0.95 18.48 -12.76
CA VAL A 148 -1.76 17.64 -13.62
C VAL A 148 -1.11 16.28 -13.80
N ILE A 149 -1.94 15.23 -13.90
CA ILE A 149 -1.53 13.87 -14.22
C ILE A 149 -2.42 13.32 -15.33
N LYS A 150 -1.81 12.63 -16.31
CA LYS A 150 -2.56 11.98 -17.39
C LYS A 150 -3.35 10.79 -16.86
N GLU A 151 -4.66 10.75 -17.15
CA GLU A 151 -5.53 9.65 -16.76
C GLU A 151 -5.14 8.34 -17.47
N SER A 152 -5.10 7.24 -16.74
CA SER A 152 -4.97 5.91 -17.32
C SER A 152 -6.19 5.54 -18.15
N LEU A 153 -6.03 4.63 -19.13
CA LEU A 153 -7.15 4.19 -19.97
C LEU A 153 -8.35 3.69 -19.14
N ARG A 154 -8.08 2.92 -18.08
CA ARG A 154 -9.14 2.44 -17.18
C ARG A 154 -9.92 3.59 -16.51
N ASN A 155 -9.24 4.67 -16.14
CA ASN A 155 -9.87 5.82 -15.51
C ASN A 155 -10.66 6.66 -16.53
N LYS A 156 -10.13 6.83 -17.78
CA LYS A 156 -10.87 7.47 -18.88
C LYS A 156 -12.19 6.75 -19.17
N ILE A 157 -12.15 5.43 -19.27
CA ILE A 157 -13.35 4.61 -19.49
C ILE A 157 -14.32 4.75 -18.29
N ARG A 158 -13.82 4.73 -17.05
CA ARG A 158 -14.66 4.96 -15.85
C ARG A 158 -15.30 6.35 -15.85
N ASN A 159 -14.58 7.39 -16.30
CA ASN A 159 -15.12 8.74 -16.44
C ASN A 159 -16.30 8.76 -17.44
N ILE A 160 -16.15 8.14 -18.62
CA ILE A 160 -17.19 8.06 -19.64
C ILE A 160 -18.48 7.41 -19.10
N PHE A 161 -18.34 6.35 -18.26
CA PHE A 161 -19.48 5.64 -17.66
C PHE A 161 -19.96 6.23 -16.32
N GLY A 162 -19.42 7.38 -15.87
CA GLY A 162 -19.79 7.99 -14.59
C GLY A 162 -19.41 7.14 -13.34
N LEU A 163 -18.42 6.25 -13.51
CA LEU A 163 -17.95 5.32 -12.48
C LEU A 163 -16.65 5.78 -11.80
N GLN A 164 -16.13 6.95 -12.15
CA GLN A 164 -14.99 7.54 -11.47
C GLN A 164 -15.43 8.34 -10.24
N SER A 165 -14.61 8.33 -9.18
CA SER A 165 -14.85 9.16 -8.02
C SER A 165 -14.40 10.60 -8.26
N PRO A 166 -15.12 11.61 -7.77
CA PRO A 166 -14.64 12.98 -7.69
C PRO A 166 -13.63 13.20 -6.55
N ASP A 167 -13.53 12.24 -5.61
CA ASP A 167 -12.68 12.36 -4.43
C ASP A 167 -11.20 12.41 -4.80
N LYS A 168 -10.40 13.00 -3.88
CA LYS A 168 -8.93 13.05 -3.97
C LYS A 168 -8.32 11.64 -4.02
N PRO A 169 -7.08 11.50 -4.54
CA PRO A 169 -6.35 10.24 -4.44
C PRO A 169 -6.24 9.73 -3.01
N GLY A 170 -6.28 8.42 -2.83
CA GLY A 170 -6.19 7.79 -1.51
C GLY A 170 -7.46 7.85 -0.66
N ILE A 171 -8.50 8.58 -1.08
CA ILE A 171 -9.83 8.55 -0.44
C ILE A 171 -10.67 7.43 -1.05
N MET A 172 -11.26 6.59 -0.19
CA MET A 172 -12.18 5.56 -0.62
C MET A 172 -13.61 6.10 -0.68
N PRO A 173 -14.21 6.23 -1.87
CA PRO A 173 -15.61 6.65 -2.02
C PRO A 173 -16.57 5.57 -1.53
N SER A 174 -17.85 5.94 -1.32
CA SER A 174 -18.88 5.03 -0.82
C SER A 174 -19.10 3.76 -1.66
N PHE A 175 -18.60 3.73 -2.88
CA PHE A 175 -18.63 2.56 -3.79
C PHE A 175 -17.24 1.92 -4.02
N SER A 176 -16.28 2.13 -3.12
CA SER A 176 -14.89 1.61 -3.12
C SER A 176 -13.96 2.30 -4.10
N HIS A 177 -13.88 1.93 -5.28
CA HIS A 177 -12.96 2.26 -6.38
C HIS A 177 -12.56 3.75 -6.52
N GLY A 178 -11.76 4.27 -5.58
CA GLY A 178 -11.14 5.60 -5.62
C GLY A 178 -10.00 5.73 -6.63
N ARG A 179 -9.37 6.91 -6.66
CA ARG A 179 -8.10 7.13 -7.36
C ARG A 179 -6.93 6.61 -6.53
N THR A 180 -6.01 5.92 -7.18
CA THR A 180 -4.82 5.31 -6.55
C THR A 180 -3.53 6.02 -6.97
N TYR A 181 -3.61 7.26 -7.43
CA TYR A 181 -2.41 8.07 -7.71
C TYR A 181 -1.72 8.46 -6.40
N SER A 182 -0.42 8.61 -6.45
CA SER A 182 0.33 9.36 -5.44
C SER A 182 0.01 10.86 -5.53
N TYR A 183 0.54 11.66 -4.62
CA TYR A 183 0.40 13.12 -4.64
C TYR A 183 1.57 13.79 -5.36
N PRO A 184 1.41 15.03 -5.87
CA PRO A 184 2.53 15.82 -6.39
C PRO A 184 3.51 16.21 -5.26
N LEU A 185 4.75 16.53 -5.62
CA LEU A 185 5.84 16.84 -4.67
C LEU A 185 5.74 18.29 -4.16
N THR A 186 4.76 18.59 -3.34
CA THR A 186 4.41 19.94 -2.88
C THR A 186 5.02 20.34 -1.55
N LYS A 187 5.73 19.45 -0.87
CA LYS A 187 6.20 19.59 0.52
C LYS A 187 5.07 19.69 1.56
N LYS A 188 3.83 19.31 1.21
CA LYS A 188 2.66 19.29 2.08
C LYS A 188 2.30 17.89 2.53
N ASN A 189 1.47 17.80 3.58
CA ASN A 189 0.80 16.57 4.01
C ASN A 189 -0.64 16.57 3.48
N TYR A 190 -1.08 15.46 2.88
CA TYR A 190 -2.43 15.29 2.33
C TYR A 190 -3.18 14.20 3.08
N GLU A 191 -4.33 14.55 3.64
CA GLU A 191 -5.20 13.60 4.33
C GLU A 191 -5.77 12.56 3.35
N VAL A 192 -5.68 11.29 3.73
CA VAL A 192 -6.12 10.12 2.95
C VAL A 192 -6.79 9.09 3.86
N ASP A 193 -7.55 8.17 3.26
CA ASP A 193 -8.04 6.99 3.97
C ASP A 193 -7.00 5.85 3.98
N MET A 194 -6.32 5.68 2.84
CA MET A 194 -5.46 4.53 2.57
C MET A 194 -4.02 4.98 2.36
N LEU A 195 -3.11 4.32 3.02
CA LEU A 195 -1.67 4.38 2.81
C LEU A 195 -1.23 3.19 1.96
N ILE A 196 -0.07 3.29 1.31
CA ILE A 196 0.48 2.22 0.47
C ILE A 196 1.53 1.44 1.28
N GLY A 197 1.44 0.11 1.26
CA GLY A 197 2.23 -0.79 2.07
C GLY A 197 3.75 -0.72 1.88
N MET A 198 4.22 -0.20 0.73
CA MET A 198 5.65 0.03 0.50
C MET A 198 6.28 1.00 1.51
N SER A 199 5.46 1.91 2.07
CA SER A 199 5.90 2.97 2.96
C SER A 199 4.73 3.50 3.77
N PHE A 200 4.53 2.98 4.97
CA PHE A 200 3.53 3.48 5.89
C PHE A 200 4.00 3.34 7.35
N SER A 201 3.65 4.30 8.17
CA SER A 201 4.08 4.41 9.56
C SER A 201 2.88 4.73 10.43
N PHE A 202 2.86 4.21 11.66
CA PHE A 202 1.74 4.41 12.57
C PHE A 202 2.21 4.73 13.99
N LYS A 203 1.43 5.58 14.69
CA LYS A 203 1.62 5.83 16.12
C LYS A 203 1.28 4.62 16.96
N ARG A 204 1.84 4.55 18.17
CA ARG A 204 1.64 3.48 19.17
C ARG A 204 0.17 3.15 19.40
N VAL A 205 -0.69 4.16 19.52
CA VAL A 205 -2.13 3.96 19.71
C VAL A 205 -2.79 3.10 18.62
N VAL A 206 -2.19 3.04 17.43
CA VAL A 206 -2.70 2.17 16.35
C VAL A 206 -2.18 0.74 16.51
N PHE A 207 -0.86 0.53 16.51
CA PHE A 207 -0.27 -0.81 16.47
C PHE A 207 -0.43 -1.61 17.77
N GLU A 208 -0.73 -0.96 18.90
CA GLU A 208 -1.12 -1.65 20.13
C GLU A 208 -2.57 -2.16 20.11
N ASN A 209 -3.44 -1.52 19.34
CA ASN A 209 -4.87 -1.84 19.35
C ASN A 209 -5.35 -2.61 18.12
N ILE A 210 -4.61 -2.58 17.02
CA ILE A 210 -4.97 -3.33 15.80
C ILE A 210 -3.78 -4.11 15.27
N LYS A 211 -4.06 -5.30 14.73
CA LYS A 211 -3.11 -6.17 14.05
C LYS A 211 -3.49 -6.27 12.57
N PHE A 212 -2.54 -6.65 11.71
CA PHE A 212 -2.83 -6.97 10.32
C PHE A 212 -3.75 -8.19 10.27
N SER A 213 -4.79 -8.10 9.45
CA SER A 213 -5.75 -9.20 9.31
C SER A 213 -5.14 -10.38 8.57
N THR A 214 -5.18 -11.57 9.17
CA THR A 214 -4.74 -12.82 8.54
C THR A 214 -5.63 -13.26 7.37
N TYR A 215 -6.75 -12.58 7.12
CA TYR A 215 -7.52 -12.77 5.88
C TYR A 215 -6.67 -12.52 4.62
N PHE A 216 -5.66 -11.63 4.70
CA PHE A 216 -4.77 -11.28 3.60
C PHE A 216 -3.48 -12.12 3.57
N GLU A 217 -3.50 -13.33 4.13
CA GLU A 217 -2.31 -14.21 4.14
C GLU A 217 -1.71 -14.46 2.76
N GLY A 218 -0.43 -14.78 2.75
CA GLY A 218 0.35 -15.04 1.56
C GLY A 218 0.85 -13.74 0.92
N TYR A 219 0.30 -13.37 -0.24
CA TYR A 219 0.75 -12.20 -1.00
C TYR A 219 0.39 -10.85 -0.37
N GLY A 220 -0.58 -10.81 0.54
CA GLY A 220 -0.93 -9.62 1.30
C GLY A 220 -1.77 -8.57 0.56
N LEU A 221 -2.23 -8.80 -0.67
CA LEU A 221 -2.91 -7.77 -1.49
C LEU A 221 -4.07 -7.10 -0.73
N TYR A 222 -4.03 -5.76 -0.57
CA TYR A 222 -4.96 -4.89 0.17
C TYR A 222 -4.86 -4.95 1.71
N GLU A 223 -3.86 -5.62 2.30
CA GLU A 223 -3.65 -5.62 3.75
C GLU A 223 -3.34 -4.22 4.28
N ASP A 224 -2.63 -3.41 3.48
CA ASP A 224 -2.28 -2.02 3.75
C ASP A 224 -3.52 -1.11 3.79
N ALA A 225 -4.42 -1.27 2.83
CA ALA A 225 -5.67 -0.54 2.78
C ALA A 225 -6.60 -0.92 3.96
N ASP A 226 -6.69 -2.21 4.31
CA ASP A 226 -7.44 -2.67 5.48
C ASP A 226 -6.91 -2.05 6.78
N TYR A 227 -5.59 -2.15 6.99
CA TYR A 227 -4.94 -1.62 8.19
C TYR A 227 -5.11 -0.10 8.29
N SER A 228 -4.88 0.61 7.19
CA SER A 228 -5.03 2.07 7.11
C SER A 228 -6.44 2.52 7.43
N ILE A 229 -7.47 1.86 6.88
CA ILE A 229 -8.87 2.21 7.13
C ILE A 229 -9.25 1.96 8.59
N ARG A 230 -8.79 0.87 9.19
CA ARG A 230 -9.05 0.60 10.61
C ARG A 230 -8.32 1.59 11.53
N ALA A 231 -7.14 2.09 11.12
CA ALA A 231 -6.41 3.11 11.84
C ALA A 231 -7.18 4.45 11.94
N LEU A 232 -8.07 4.76 10.99
CA LEU A 232 -8.90 5.98 11.03
C LEU A 232 -9.78 6.10 12.28
N LYS A 233 -10.03 5.01 13.00
CA LYS A 233 -10.72 5.03 14.29
C LYS A 233 -9.95 5.82 15.37
N TYR A 234 -8.63 5.93 15.23
CA TYR A 234 -7.72 6.56 16.19
C TYR A 234 -7.28 7.96 15.76
N GLY A 235 -7.49 8.34 14.51
CA GLY A 235 -7.10 9.64 13.97
C GLY A 235 -7.10 9.67 12.46
N LYS A 236 -6.24 10.49 11.86
CA LYS A 236 -6.14 10.63 10.39
C LYS A 236 -4.86 10.00 9.86
N ASN A 237 -4.96 9.51 8.62
CA ASN A 237 -3.80 9.16 7.81
C ASN A 237 -3.44 10.29 6.87
N VAL A 238 -2.16 10.48 6.60
CA VAL A 238 -1.67 11.47 5.63
C VAL A 238 -0.59 10.87 4.73
N ILE A 239 -0.51 11.37 3.50
CA ILE A 239 0.68 11.22 2.65
C ILE A 239 1.57 12.44 2.90
N ALA A 240 2.77 12.23 3.41
CA ALA A 240 3.79 13.25 3.58
C ALA A 240 4.66 13.33 2.31
N THR A 241 4.45 14.36 1.48
CA THR A 241 5.19 14.48 0.22
C THR A 241 6.70 14.77 0.37
N PRO A 242 7.19 15.26 1.53
CA PRO A 242 8.63 15.31 1.82
C PRO A 242 9.26 13.94 2.10
N ALA A 243 8.50 12.94 2.57
CA ALA A 243 9.00 11.58 2.83
C ALA A 243 9.14 10.82 1.51
N LYS A 244 10.34 10.83 0.95
CA LYS A 244 10.62 10.35 -0.41
C LYS A 244 11.45 9.08 -0.41
N LEU A 245 11.11 8.18 -1.33
CA LEU A 245 11.84 6.94 -1.57
C LEU A 245 11.76 6.53 -3.05
N ASN A 246 12.49 5.51 -3.45
CA ASN A 246 12.33 4.81 -4.72
C ASN A 246 11.86 3.38 -4.44
N HIS A 247 10.95 2.83 -5.28
CA HIS A 247 10.37 1.51 -5.12
C HIS A 247 10.63 0.67 -6.38
N TYR A 248 11.25 -0.51 -6.24
CA TYR A 248 11.84 -1.26 -7.37
C TYR A 248 11.04 -2.47 -7.83
N HIS A 249 9.92 -2.80 -7.21
CA HIS A 249 8.99 -3.87 -7.65
C HIS A 249 9.65 -5.21 -8.00
N ASN A 250 10.27 -5.86 -7.04
CA ASN A 250 10.84 -7.19 -7.28
C ASN A 250 9.78 -8.17 -7.80
N PRO A 251 10.02 -8.88 -8.92
CA PRO A 251 9.03 -9.77 -9.53
C PRO A 251 8.81 -11.09 -8.77
N SER A 252 9.69 -11.45 -7.84
CA SER A 252 9.58 -12.68 -7.06
C SER A 252 8.40 -12.69 -6.07
N GLY A 253 7.87 -13.85 -5.73
CA GLY A 253 6.81 -13.99 -4.71
C GLY A 253 5.40 -13.66 -5.18
N ARG A 254 5.18 -13.29 -6.45
CA ARG A 254 3.83 -12.96 -6.96
C ARG A 254 2.98 -14.22 -7.18
N PRO A 255 1.68 -14.21 -6.83
CA PRO A 255 0.77 -15.31 -7.09
C PRO A 255 0.54 -15.48 -8.60
N ASN A 256 0.05 -16.67 -9.02
CA ASN A 256 -0.41 -16.81 -10.39
C ASN A 256 -1.57 -15.84 -10.69
N GLN A 257 -1.72 -15.46 -11.96
CA GLN A 257 -2.64 -14.41 -12.37
C GLN A 257 -4.11 -14.71 -12.06
N PHE A 258 -4.52 -16.00 -12.06
CA PHE A 258 -5.89 -16.36 -11.68
C PHE A 258 -6.16 -16.09 -10.20
N LYS A 259 -5.25 -16.52 -9.31
CA LYS A 259 -5.34 -16.22 -7.87
C LYS A 259 -5.33 -14.70 -7.62
N TYR A 260 -4.40 -13.99 -8.30
CA TYR A 260 -4.31 -12.54 -8.21
C TYR A 260 -5.63 -11.86 -8.60
N GLY A 261 -6.22 -12.22 -9.75
CA GLY A 261 -7.50 -11.67 -10.19
C GLY A 261 -8.63 -11.91 -9.20
N LYS A 262 -8.71 -13.12 -8.61
CA LYS A 262 -9.68 -13.44 -7.56
C LYS A 262 -9.47 -12.59 -6.31
N MET A 263 -8.22 -12.39 -5.88
CA MET A 263 -7.85 -11.54 -4.73
C MET A 263 -8.24 -10.09 -4.98
N VAL A 264 -7.93 -9.52 -6.15
CA VAL A 264 -8.28 -8.12 -6.49
C VAL A 264 -9.75 -7.82 -6.20
N VAL A 265 -10.66 -8.71 -6.55
CA VAL A 265 -12.10 -8.49 -6.35
C VAL A 265 -12.54 -8.79 -4.93
N ARG A 266 -12.13 -9.93 -4.37
CA ARG A 266 -12.57 -10.35 -3.03
C ARG A 266 -11.98 -9.50 -1.91
N ASN A 267 -10.68 -9.20 -1.99
CA ASN A 267 -10.01 -8.38 -0.99
C ASN A 267 -10.45 -6.91 -1.11
N GLY A 268 -10.61 -6.39 -2.34
CA GLY A 268 -11.18 -5.05 -2.56
C GLY A 268 -12.61 -4.93 -2.00
N TRP A 269 -13.44 -5.98 -2.15
CA TRP A 269 -14.77 -6.04 -1.52
C TRP A 269 -14.68 -6.06 0.00
N TYR A 270 -13.78 -6.87 0.56
CA TYR A 270 -13.55 -6.93 2.01
C TYR A 270 -13.24 -5.56 2.59
N VAL A 271 -12.21 -4.88 2.06
CA VAL A 271 -11.77 -3.56 2.52
C VAL A 271 -12.87 -2.50 2.37
N TRP A 272 -13.61 -2.54 1.25
CA TRP A 272 -14.80 -1.69 1.08
C TRP A 272 -15.82 -1.89 2.21
N ARG A 273 -16.06 -3.13 2.63
CA ARG A 273 -17.03 -3.46 3.68
C ARG A 273 -16.52 -3.17 5.09
N VAL A 274 -15.18 -3.08 5.27
CA VAL A 274 -14.58 -2.55 6.51
C VAL A 274 -14.95 -1.06 6.66
N LYS A 275 -14.78 -0.25 5.62
CA LYS A 275 -15.12 1.18 5.69
C LYS A 275 -16.63 1.43 5.65
N TYR A 276 -17.34 0.69 4.82
CA TYR A 276 -18.77 0.84 4.58
C TYR A 276 -19.52 -0.47 4.85
N PRO A 277 -19.81 -0.80 6.12
CA PRO A 277 -20.49 -2.05 6.48
C PRO A 277 -21.88 -2.19 5.83
N ASN A 278 -22.61 -1.08 5.68
CA ASN A 278 -23.95 -1.02 5.12
C ASN A 278 -24.05 -0.02 3.95
N PRO A 279 -23.42 -0.32 2.78
CA PRO A 279 -23.45 0.60 1.66
C PRO A 279 -24.85 0.69 1.05
N SER A 280 -25.21 1.89 0.55
CA SER A 280 -26.49 2.13 -0.12
C SER A 280 -26.64 1.25 -1.37
N PHE A 281 -27.88 1.07 -1.84
CA PHE A 281 -28.16 0.36 -3.10
C PHE A 281 -27.41 0.96 -4.28
N LYS A 282 -27.37 2.30 -4.40
CA LYS A 282 -26.61 3.01 -5.42
C LYS A 282 -25.11 2.71 -5.35
N SER A 283 -24.52 2.67 -4.16
CA SER A 283 -23.10 2.31 -3.96
C SER A 283 -22.82 0.86 -4.35
N ARG A 284 -23.75 -0.06 -4.05
CA ARG A 284 -23.66 -1.48 -4.46
C ARG A 284 -23.70 -1.62 -5.98
N LEU A 285 -24.62 -0.91 -6.65
CA LEU A 285 -24.70 -0.90 -8.12
C LEU A 285 -23.40 -0.36 -8.73
N LYS A 286 -22.90 0.78 -8.25
CA LYS A 286 -21.64 1.36 -8.73
C LYS A 286 -20.45 0.44 -8.50
N TRP A 287 -20.36 -0.20 -7.35
CA TRP A 287 -19.30 -1.17 -7.05
C TRP A 287 -19.32 -2.34 -8.06
N ASN A 288 -20.49 -2.94 -8.27
CA ASN A 288 -20.67 -4.05 -9.23
C ASN A 288 -20.35 -3.62 -10.66
N ALA A 289 -20.87 -2.48 -11.09
CA ALA A 289 -20.63 -1.94 -12.44
C ALA A 289 -19.13 -1.66 -12.66
N THR A 290 -18.45 -1.08 -11.66
CA THR A 290 -17.00 -0.83 -11.75
C THR A 290 -16.20 -2.11 -11.77
N SER A 291 -16.51 -3.08 -10.91
CA SER A 291 -15.83 -4.39 -10.87
C SER A 291 -16.01 -5.15 -12.19
N PHE A 292 -17.21 -5.14 -12.76
CA PHE A 292 -17.50 -5.73 -14.07
C PHE A 292 -16.70 -5.02 -15.18
N LEU A 293 -16.77 -3.69 -15.25
CA LEU A 293 -16.05 -2.89 -16.24
C LEU A 293 -14.54 -3.13 -16.19
N LEU A 294 -13.95 -3.12 -15.01
CA LEU A 294 -12.51 -3.38 -14.83
C LEU A 294 -12.11 -4.81 -15.22
N THR A 295 -12.99 -5.78 -15.00
CA THR A 295 -12.81 -7.15 -15.46
C THR A 295 -12.84 -7.24 -16.98
N LEU A 296 -13.81 -6.55 -17.62
CA LEU A 296 -13.92 -6.48 -19.07
C LEU A 296 -12.70 -5.78 -19.70
N ILE A 297 -12.24 -4.65 -19.16
CA ILE A 297 -11.01 -3.98 -19.60
C ILE A 297 -9.81 -4.92 -19.51
N ARG A 298 -9.69 -5.70 -18.42
CA ARG A 298 -8.60 -6.68 -18.29
C ARG A 298 -8.72 -7.79 -19.34
N PHE A 299 -9.92 -8.24 -19.63
CA PHE A 299 -10.16 -9.23 -20.69
C PHE A 299 -9.79 -8.69 -22.09
N THR A 300 -10.13 -7.45 -22.42
CA THR A 300 -9.75 -6.86 -23.73
C THR A 300 -8.23 -6.79 -23.92
N ASN A 301 -7.45 -6.75 -22.84
CA ASN A 301 -5.99 -6.80 -22.91
C ASN A 301 -5.45 -8.11 -23.53
N VAL A 302 -6.27 -9.17 -23.65
CA VAL A 302 -5.92 -10.39 -24.40
C VAL A 302 -5.61 -10.07 -25.87
N PHE A 303 -6.27 -9.04 -26.42
CA PHE A 303 -6.12 -8.63 -27.82
C PHE A 303 -5.11 -7.49 -28.02
N THR A 304 -4.78 -6.75 -26.96
CA THR A 304 -4.01 -5.48 -27.03
C THR A 304 -2.62 -5.55 -26.41
N THR A 305 -2.25 -6.65 -25.72
CA THR A 305 -0.94 -6.78 -25.08
C THR A 305 -0.23 -8.09 -25.45
N ASN A 306 1.10 -8.12 -25.31
CA ASN A 306 1.90 -9.34 -25.49
C ASN A 306 1.68 -10.36 -24.37
N LYS A 307 1.12 -9.95 -23.21
CA LYS A 307 0.85 -10.81 -22.03
C LYS A 307 -0.57 -11.38 -22.06
N ARG A 308 -0.97 -11.95 -23.20
CA ARG A 308 -2.34 -12.43 -23.47
C ARG A 308 -2.81 -13.49 -22.46
N LYS A 309 -1.99 -14.50 -22.18
CA LYS A 309 -2.32 -15.56 -21.22
C LYS A 309 -2.52 -15.02 -19.81
N GLU A 310 -1.67 -14.08 -19.39
CA GLU A 310 -1.80 -13.42 -18.08
C GLU A 310 -3.10 -12.58 -18.02
N ALA A 311 -3.41 -11.82 -19.07
CA ALA A 311 -4.62 -11.02 -19.14
C ALA A 311 -5.89 -11.90 -19.07
N LEU A 312 -5.92 -13.00 -19.81
CA LEU A 312 -7.03 -13.95 -19.79
C LEU A 312 -7.21 -14.59 -18.41
N THR A 313 -6.14 -15.16 -17.85
CA THR A 313 -6.21 -15.86 -16.57
C THR A 313 -6.55 -14.94 -15.43
N GLU A 314 -6.06 -13.71 -15.40
CA GLU A 314 -6.44 -12.70 -14.41
C GLU A 314 -7.91 -12.29 -14.56
N SER A 315 -8.40 -12.04 -15.78
CA SER A 315 -9.81 -11.67 -16.00
C SER A 315 -10.77 -12.78 -15.57
N LEU A 316 -10.44 -14.04 -15.84
CA LEU A 316 -11.19 -15.21 -15.35
C LEU A 316 -11.17 -15.27 -13.81
N GLY A 317 -10.00 -15.03 -13.19
CA GLY A 317 -9.88 -14.95 -11.74
C GLY A 317 -10.78 -13.85 -11.14
N ARG A 318 -10.83 -12.66 -11.76
CA ARG A 318 -11.71 -11.55 -11.37
C ARG A 318 -13.19 -11.93 -11.48
N ALA A 319 -13.60 -12.56 -12.59
CA ALA A 319 -14.97 -13.00 -12.79
C ALA A 319 -15.39 -14.04 -11.71
N VAL A 320 -14.56 -15.08 -11.48
CA VAL A 320 -14.81 -16.07 -10.43
C VAL A 320 -14.83 -15.42 -9.04
N GLY A 321 -13.92 -14.48 -8.76
CA GLY A 321 -13.93 -13.69 -7.53
C GLY A 321 -15.23 -12.95 -7.32
N TRP A 322 -15.74 -12.28 -8.36
CA TRP A 322 -16.97 -11.50 -8.32
C TRP A 322 -18.21 -12.38 -8.10
N PHE A 323 -18.38 -13.46 -8.87
CA PHE A 323 -19.48 -14.41 -8.66
C PHE A 323 -19.43 -15.07 -7.28
N SER A 324 -18.24 -15.42 -6.80
CA SER A 324 -18.08 -16.07 -5.48
C SER A 324 -18.55 -15.19 -4.31
N ILE A 325 -18.57 -13.86 -4.45
CA ILE A 325 -19.07 -12.95 -3.40
C ILE A 325 -20.58 -13.12 -3.19
N ILE A 326 -21.33 -13.51 -4.24
CA ILE A 326 -22.79 -13.73 -4.14
C ILE A 326 -23.10 -14.90 -3.20
N PHE A 327 -22.34 -15.98 -3.29
CA PHE A 327 -22.62 -17.23 -2.55
C PHE A 327 -21.76 -17.39 -1.29
N ASN A 328 -20.58 -16.81 -1.29
CA ASN A 328 -19.61 -16.93 -0.19
C ASN A 328 -18.82 -15.60 -0.05
N PRO A 329 -19.46 -14.52 0.44
CA PRO A 329 -18.78 -13.27 0.69
C PRO A 329 -17.71 -13.42 1.78
N PRO A 330 -16.58 -12.69 1.70
CA PRO A 330 -15.61 -12.66 2.78
C PRO A 330 -16.25 -12.25 4.11
N LYS A 331 -15.88 -12.93 5.19
CA LYS A 331 -16.29 -12.52 6.54
C LYS A 331 -15.45 -11.32 6.96
N VAL A 332 -16.06 -10.15 7.04
CA VAL A 332 -15.40 -8.91 7.46
C VAL A 332 -15.39 -8.88 8.99
N TRP A 333 -14.22 -8.84 9.59
CA TRP A 333 -14.08 -8.64 11.02
C TRP A 333 -14.29 -7.15 11.32
N GLN A 334 -15.32 -6.84 12.08
CA GLN A 334 -15.54 -5.51 12.65
C GLN A 334 -14.85 -5.51 14.01
N THR A 335 -13.67 -4.89 14.11
CA THR A 335 -13.01 -4.59 15.40
C THR A 335 -13.41 -3.22 15.91
#